data_0bef74dc25b2d4875fa82729eb780459
#
_entry.id   0bef74dc25b2d4875fa82729eb780459
#
_cell.length_a   1.000
_cell.length_b   1.000
_cell.length_c   1.000
_cell.angle_alpha   90.00
_cell.angle_beta   90.00
_cell.angle_gamma   90.00
#
_symmetry.space_group_name_H-M   'P 1'
#
loop_
_entity.id
_entity.type
_entity.pdbx_description
1 polymer ?
#
loop_
_entity_poly.entity_id
_entity_poly.type
_entity_poly.pdbx_seq_one_letter_code
_entity_poly.pdbx_strand_id
1 'polypeptide(L)'
;MPEEGVDLTEKGKLLSSEELVRIAKIFVDEGVKKIRLTGGEPLVRPDVIDLVAKLKALEGLETVAITTNGIVLAKKLDALKNAGLDMINLSLDTLEEKKYAFITRRPMAGFHKVMNSINKAIGYGYTPLKINCVVMRGLNEDEVTNFVGWTKDKPIDVRFIEYMPFDGNRWNDKKMVSYQGSTD
;
A
#
# COMPACT_ATOMS: atom_id res chain seq x y z
N MET A 1 9.60 -9.93 1.24
CA MET A 1 9.69 -10.22 2.69
C MET A 1 10.75 -11.27 2.92
N PRO A 2 11.53 -11.24 4.03
CA PRO A 2 12.47 -12.32 4.39
C PRO A 2 11.74 -13.67 4.49
N GLU A 3 12.47 -14.76 4.26
CA GLU A 3 11.91 -16.13 4.33
C GLU A 3 11.44 -16.49 5.74
N GLU A 4 12.22 -16.03 6.73
CA GLU A 4 12.00 -16.28 8.15
C GLU A 4 10.89 -15.39 8.76
N GLY A 5 10.29 -14.49 7.96
CA GLY A 5 9.37 -13.48 8.45
C GLY A 5 10.09 -12.28 9.09
N VAL A 6 9.35 -11.47 9.80
CA VAL A 6 9.87 -10.36 10.60
C VAL A 6 9.30 -10.49 11.99
N ASP A 7 10.18 -10.45 13.00
CA ASP A 7 9.73 -10.39 14.39
C ASP A 7 8.83 -9.17 14.59
N LEU A 8 7.61 -9.42 15.01
CA LEU A 8 6.67 -8.34 15.28
C LEU A 8 7.03 -7.67 16.60
N THR A 9 7.00 -6.35 16.61
CA THR A 9 7.15 -5.58 17.84
C THR A 9 6.11 -6.03 18.87
N GLU A 10 6.56 -6.30 20.10
CA GLU A 10 5.70 -6.63 21.23
C GLU A 10 4.58 -5.61 21.40
N LYS A 11 3.36 -6.06 21.68
CA LYS A 11 2.18 -5.16 21.79
C LYS A 11 2.39 -4.00 22.74
N GLY A 12 3.12 -4.21 23.85
CA GLY A 12 3.40 -3.16 24.83
C GLY A 12 4.39 -2.08 24.37
N LYS A 13 5.08 -2.31 23.25
CA LYS A 13 6.01 -1.35 22.63
C LYS A 13 5.39 -0.62 21.43
N LEU A 14 4.18 -1.00 21.03
CA LEU A 14 3.46 -0.32 19.96
C LEU A 14 2.74 0.91 20.50
N LEU A 15 2.81 2.02 19.76
CA LEU A 15 2.01 3.20 20.07
C LEU A 15 0.52 2.88 20.02
N SER A 16 -0.21 3.36 21.02
CA SER A 16 -1.68 3.32 21.06
C SER A 16 -2.28 4.26 20.00
N SER A 17 -3.55 4.10 19.68
CA SER A 17 -4.25 5.03 18.79
C SER A 17 -4.27 6.45 19.36
N GLU A 18 -4.40 6.61 20.68
CA GLU A 18 -4.38 7.89 21.37
C GLU A 18 -3.02 8.59 21.22
N GLU A 19 -1.91 7.86 21.38
CA GLU A 19 -0.55 8.40 21.17
C GLU A 19 -0.34 8.80 19.70
N LEU A 20 -0.78 7.96 18.75
CA LEU A 20 -0.68 8.28 17.31
C LEU A 20 -1.49 9.52 16.95
N VAL A 21 -2.71 9.67 17.48
CA VAL A 21 -3.56 10.86 17.26
C VAL A 21 -2.93 12.09 17.89
N ARG A 22 -2.36 11.97 19.10
CA ARG A 22 -1.65 13.07 19.76
C ARG A 22 -0.45 13.55 18.94
N ILE A 23 0.36 12.61 18.41
CA ILE A 23 1.48 12.95 17.53
C ILE A 23 0.96 13.61 16.24
N ALA A 24 -0.06 13.01 15.61
CA ALA A 24 -0.67 13.54 14.40
C ALA A 24 -1.18 14.98 14.60
N LYS A 25 -1.82 15.26 15.74
CA LYS A 25 -2.32 16.60 16.06
C LYS A 25 -1.20 17.65 16.09
N ILE A 26 -0.04 17.34 16.65
CA ILE A 26 1.10 18.27 16.69
C ILE A 26 1.47 18.69 15.25
N PHE A 27 1.55 17.72 14.31
CA PHE A 27 1.87 18.05 12.93
C PHE A 27 0.74 18.78 12.20
N VAL A 28 -0.51 18.49 12.53
CA VAL A 28 -1.67 19.18 11.95
C VAL A 28 -1.71 20.63 12.44
N ASP A 29 -1.44 20.88 13.71
CA ASP A 29 -1.35 22.24 14.28
C ASP A 29 -0.24 23.07 13.61
N GLU A 30 0.83 22.40 13.10
CA GLU A 30 1.91 23.01 12.31
C GLU A 30 1.59 23.08 10.79
N GLY A 31 0.36 22.79 10.39
CA GLY A 31 -0.12 22.95 9.02
C GLY A 31 -0.05 21.71 8.14
N VAL A 32 0.24 20.54 8.68
CA VAL A 32 0.15 19.28 7.91
C VAL A 32 -1.31 18.96 7.61
N LYS A 33 -1.65 18.83 6.33
CA LYS A 33 -3.02 18.60 5.84
C LYS A 33 -3.29 17.16 5.42
N LYS A 34 -2.27 16.34 5.34
CA LYS A 34 -2.37 14.95 4.87
C LYS A 34 -1.55 14.01 5.71
N ILE A 35 -2.19 12.95 6.20
CA ILE A 35 -1.54 11.85 6.92
C ILE A 35 -1.73 10.56 6.12
N ARG A 36 -0.67 9.76 6.06
CA ARG A 36 -0.70 8.44 5.44
C ARG A 36 -0.32 7.35 6.43
N LEU A 37 -1.21 6.40 6.63
CA LEU A 37 -0.93 5.19 7.38
C LEU A 37 -0.15 4.22 6.49
N THR A 38 1.02 3.82 6.96
CA THR A 38 1.94 2.91 6.27
C THR A 38 2.79 2.15 7.31
N GLY A 39 3.88 1.51 6.87
CA GLY A 39 4.73 0.69 7.72
C GLY A 39 4.20 -0.73 7.73
N GLY A 40 4.85 -1.82 7.99
CA GLY A 40 4.34 -3.17 7.88
C GLY A 40 3.08 -3.27 6.97
N GLU A 41 2.02 -3.86 7.51
CA GLU A 41 0.69 -3.79 6.87
C GLU A 41 -0.30 -3.12 7.83
N PRO A 42 -0.74 -1.88 7.57
CA PRO A 42 -1.58 -1.14 8.52
C PRO A 42 -2.95 -1.81 8.76
N LEU A 43 -3.47 -2.56 7.79
CA LEU A 43 -4.77 -3.22 7.94
C LEU A 43 -4.77 -4.44 8.87
N VAL A 44 -3.60 -4.90 9.34
CA VAL A 44 -3.54 -5.93 10.40
C VAL A 44 -3.71 -5.34 11.79
N ARG A 45 -3.56 -4.02 11.94
CA ARG A 45 -3.81 -3.33 13.19
C ARG A 45 -5.30 -3.48 13.56
N PRO A 46 -5.64 -3.98 14.77
CA PRO A 46 -7.05 -4.24 15.14
C PRO A 46 -7.92 -2.99 15.16
N ASP A 47 -7.38 -1.88 15.66
CA ASP A 47 -8.05 -0.58 15.86
C ASP A 47 -7.84 0.40 14.70
N VAL A 48 -7.40 -0.05 13.51
CA VAL A 48 -7.12 0.81 12.35
C VAL A 48 -8.31 1.65 11.92
N ILE A 49 -9.54 1.12 12.01
CA ILE A 49 -10.77 1.83 11.62
C ILE A 49 -11.03 2.99 12.59
N ASP A 50 -10.92 2.73 13.89
CA ASP A 50 -11.04 3.75 14.93
C ASP A 50 -9.95 4.82 14.81
N LEU A 51 -8.70 4.39 14.52
CA LEU A 51 -7.59 5.31 14.27
C LEU A 51 -7.89 6.23 13.07
N VAL A 52 -8.39 5.69 11.95
CA VAL A 52 -8.77 6.49 10.78
C VAL A 52 -9.84 7.52 11.15
N ALA A 53 -10.88 7.11 11.88
CA ALA A 53 -11.95 8.02 12.33
C ALA A 53 -11.42 9.13 13.24
N LYS A 54 -10.56 8.79 14.21
CA LYS A 54 -9.94 9.76 15.13
C LYS A 54 -9.04 10.75 14.39
N LEU A 55 -8.24 10.26 13.42
CA LEU A 55 -7.41 11.14 12.60
C LEU A 55 -8.27 12.08 11.75
N LYS A 56 -9.32 11.55 11.12
CA LYS A 56 -10.21 12.35 10.27
C LYS A 56 -10.97 13.43 11.04
N ALA A 57 -11.16 13.24 12.35
CA ALA A 57 -11.79 14.21 13.23
C ALA A 57 -10.84 15.36 13.66
N LEU A 58 -9.54 15.31 13.33
CA LEU A 58 -8.61 16.40 13.65
C LEU A 58 -8.93 17.63 12.79
N GLU A 59 -9.24 18.74 13.43
CA GLU A 59 -9.45 20.01 12.76
C GLU A 59 -8.19 20.44 12.02
N GLY A 60 -8.31 20.82 10.75
CA GLY A 60 -7.18 21.17 9.86
C GLY A 60 -6.63 19.99 9.05
N LEU A 61 -6.93 18.74 9.38
CA LEU A 61 -6.51 17.59 8.56
C LEU A 61 -7.52 17.36 7.42
N GLU A 62 -7.05 17.52 6.19
CA GLU A 62 -7.89 17.37 5.00
C GLU A 62 -7.95 15.91 4.51
N THR A 63 -6.83 15.20 4.55
CA THR A 63 -6.69 13.88 3.91
C THR A 63 -6.11 12.82 4.84
N VAL A 64 -6.84 11.73 5.02
CA VAL A 64 -6.31 10.48 5.60
C VAL A 64 -6.14 9.46 4.49
N ALA A 65 -4.93 8.95 4.33
CA ALA A 65 -4.56 7.99 3.30
C ALA A 65 -4.00 6.70 3.91
N ILE A 66 -4.05 5.60 3.16
CA ILE A 66 -3.45 4.32 3.55
C ILE A 66 -2.62 3.74 2.40
N THR A 67 -1.51 3.07 2.74
CA THR A 67 -0.77 2.21 1.81
C THR A 67 -0.88 0.77 2.31
N THR A 68 -1.36 -0.15 1.47
CA THR A 68 -1.69 -1.53 1.86
C THR A 68 -1.30 -2.54 0.78
N ASN A 69 -1.05 -3.78 1.19
CA ASN A 69 -0.92 -4.92 0.28
C ASN A 69 -2.27 -5.40 -0.29
N GLY A 70 -3.39 -4.86 0.16
CA GLY A 70 -4.73 -5.12 -0.36
C GLY A 70 -5.37 -6.46 0.03
N ILE A 71 -4.68 -7.38 0.69
CA ILE A 71 -5.18 -8.74 0.96
C ILE A 71 -6.48 -8.74 1.80
N VAL A 72 -6.56 -7.85 2.78
CA VAL A 72 -7.72 -7.75 3.69
C VAL A 72 -8.58 -6.52 3.43
N LEU A 73 -8.17 -5.66 2.49
CA LEU A 73 -8.81 -4.37 2.23
C LEU A 73 -10.30 -4.53 1.90
N ALA A 74 -10.67 -5.44 0.99
CA ALA A 74 -12.06 -5.62 0.58
C ALA A 74 -13.02 -5.91 1.74
N LYS A 75 -12.53 -6.56 2.80
CA LYS A 75 -13.33 -6.88 4.00
C LYS A 75 -13.54 -5.68 4.92
N LYS A 76 -12.61 -4.73 4.92
CA LYS A 76 -12.63 -3.55 5.81
C LYS A 76 -13.07 -2.28 5.09
N LEU A 77 -13.27 -2.32 3.77
CA LEU A 77 -13.44 -1.14 2.94
C LEU A 77 -14.67 -0.32 3.31
N ASP A 78 -15.79 -0.98 3.62
CA ASP A 78 -17.02 -0.30 4.07
C ASP A 78 -16.78 0.52 5.35
N ALA A 79 -16.17 -0.12 6.34
CA ALA A 79 -15.89 0.53 7.62
C ALA A 79 -14.84 1.64 7.49
N LEU A 80 -13.80 1.43 6.65
CA LEU A 80 -12.78 2.45 6.38
C LEU A 80 -13.37 3.67 5.67
N LYS A 81 -14.28 3.48 4.71
CA LYS A 81 -14.97 4.57 4.04
C LYS A 81 -15.84 5.37 5.02
N ASN A 82 -16.61 4.67 5.85
CA ASN A 82 -17.45 5.30 6.86
C ASN A 82 -16.62 6.05 7.92
N ALA A 83 -15.41 5.56 8.22
CA ALA A 83 -14.44 6.23 9.09
C ALA A 83 -13.80 7.48 8.47
N GLY A 84 -14.02 7.74 7.17
CA GLY A 84 -13.50 8.91 6.47
C GLY A 84 -12.14 8.70 5.79
N LEU A 85 -11.77 7.46 5.43
CA LEU A 85 -10.58 7.22 4.62
C LEU A 85 -10.74 7.86 3.23
N ASP A 86 -9.82 8.76 2.86
CA ASP A 86 -9.90 9.53 1.62
C ASP A 86 -9.14 8.89 0.46
N MET A 87 -8.00 8.25 0.72
CA MET A 87 -7.12 7.75 -0.35
C MET A 87 -6.53 6.39 -0.02
N ILE A 88 -6.44 5.55 -1.06
CA ILE A 88 -5.81 4.25 -0.98
C ILE A 88 -4.66 4.18 -1.99
N ASN A 89 -3.47 3.77 -1.52
CA ASN A 89 -2.40 3.27 -2.35
C ASN A 89 -2.31 1.75 -2.12
N LEU A 90 -2.28 0.98 -3.19
CA LEU A 90 -2.20 -0.46 -3.12
C LEU A 90 -0.89 -0.92 -3.74
N SER A 91 -0.18 -1.84 -3.07
CA SER A 91 1.06 -2.40 -3.59
C SER A 91 0.77 -3.67 -4.39
N LEU A 92 1.19 -3.68 -5.65
CA LEU A 92 1.04 -4.83 -6.55
C LEU A 92 2.19 -4.83 -7.56
N ASP A 93 3.09 -5.81 -7.45
CA ASP A 93 4.32 -5.86 -8.25
C ASP A 93 4.18 -6.72 -9.53
N THR A 94 3.05 -7.38 -9.74
CA THR A 94 2.80 -8.22 -10.93
C THR A 94 1.29 -8.39 -11.18
N LEU A 95 0.93 -8.58 -12.44
CA LEU A 95 -0.42 -8.94 -12.89
C LEU A 95 -0.58 -10.45 -13.10
N GLU A 96 0.47 -11.23 -12.85
CA GLU A 96 0.49 -12.68 -13.01
C GLU A 96 0.37 -13.40 -11.66
N GLU A 97 -0.61 -14.28 -11.51
CA GLU A 97 -0.89 -15.00 -10.26
C GLU A 97 0.29 -15.83 -9.74
N LYS A 98 0.96 -16.57 -10.64
CA LYS A 98 2.12 -17.39 -10.27
C LYS A 98 3.30 -16.53 -9.83
N LYS A 99 3.56 -15.45 -10.55
CA LYS A 99 4.62 -14.49 -10.24
C LYS A 99 4.32 -13.76 -8.93
N TYR A 100 3.04 -13.42 -8.67
CA TYR A 100 2.60 -12.86 -7.38
C TYR A 100 2.94 -13.80 -6.21
N ALA A 101 2.62 -15.08 -6.32
CA ALA A 101 2.94 -16.04 -5.27
C ALA A 101 4.44 -16.14 -5.01
N PHE A 102 5.25 -16.12 -6.08
CA PHE A 102 6.71 -16.14 -5.98
C PHE A 102 7.27 -14.86 -5.33
N ILE A 103 6.87 -13.67 -5.80
CA ILE A 103 7.38 -12.38 -5.30
C ILE A 103 6.97 -12.16 -3.84
N THR A 104 5.71 -12.41 -3.52
CA THR A 104 5.16 -12.12 -2.18
C THR A 104 5.41 -13.24 -1.17
N ARG A 105 5.81 -14.43 -1.65
CA ARG A 105 5.93 -15.67 -0.85
C ARG A 105 4.62 -15.99 -0.12
N ARG A 106 3.50 -15.77 -0.82
CA ARG A 106 2.15 -16.00 -0.30
C ARG A 106 1.38 -16.93 -1.26
N PRO A 107 0.36 -17.65 -0.77
CA PRO A 107 -0.49 -18.46 -1.62
C PRO A 107 -1.12 -17.62 -2.76
N MET A 108 -1.29 -18.24 -3.94
CA MET A 108 -1.91 -17.62 -5.12
C MET A 108 -3.29 -17.01 -4.83
N ALA A 109 -4.05 -17.60 -3.91
CA ALA A 109 -5.32 -17.02 -3.44
C ALA A 109 -5.21 -15.58 -2.92
N GLY A 110 -4.01 -15.13 -2.54
CA GLY A 110 -3.73 -13.74 -2.19
C GLY A 110 -3.92 -12.79 -3.37
N PHE A 111 -3.50 -13.20 -4.56
CA PHE A 111 -3.67 -12.42 -5.79
C PHE A 111 -5.14 -12.07 -6.06
N HIS A 112 -6.01 -13.07 -6.03
CA HIS A 112 -7.44 -12.85 -6.23
C HIS A 112 -8.06 -11.92 -5.18
N LYS A 113 -7.60 -11.99 -3.92
CA LYS A 113 -8.04 -11.06 -2.86
C LYS A 113 -7.63 -9.63 -3.16
N VAL A 114 -6.41 -9.42 -3.66
CA VAL A 114 -5.90 -8.10 -4.06
C VAL A 114 -6.70 -7.56 -5.24
N MET A 115 -6.91 -8.37 -6.30
CA MET A 115 -7.69 -7.97 -7.47
C MET A 115 -9.14 -7.62 -7.10
N ASN A 116 -9.76 -8.39 -6.20
CA ASN A 116 -11.08 -8.07 -5.66
C ASN A 116 -11.08 -6.75 -4.88
N SER A 117 -10.03 -6.49 -4.09
CA SER A 117 -9.88 -5.25 -3.35
C SER A 117 -9.74 -4.03 -4.27
N ILE A 118 -9.01 -4.16 -5.39
CA ILE A 118 -8.89 -3.12 -6.41
C ILE A 118 -10.26 -2.80 -7.02
N ASN A 119 -10.97 -3.81 -7.50
CA ASN A 119 -12.27 -3.62 -8.12
C ASN A 119 -13.28 -3.01 -7.13
N LYS A 120 -13.30 -3.50 -5.88
CA LYS A 120 -14.17 -2.96 -4.83
C LYS A 120 -13.81 -1.50 -4.50
N ALA A 121 -12.53 -1.15 -4.38
CA ALA A 121 -12.09 0.22 -4.10
C ALA A 121 -12.51 1.19 -5.20
N ILE A 122 -12.35 0.80 -6.48
CA ILE A 122 -12.82 1.58 -7.62
C ILE A 122 -14.34 1.77 -7.54
N GLY A 123 -15.11 0.71 -7.30
CA GLY A 123 -16.57 0.77 -7.15
C GLY A 123 -17.03 1.67 -6.00
N TYR A 124 -16.20 1.86 -4.97
CA TYR A 124 -16.45 2.78 -3.85
C TYR A 124 -16.03 4.23 -4.14
N GLY A 125 -15.52 4.52 -5.33
CA GLY A 125 -15.15 5.86 -5.76
C GLY A 125 -13.74 6.29 -5.36
N TYR A 126 -12.86 5.35 -4.96
CA TYR A 126 -11.43 5.65 -4.80
C TYR A 126 -10.77 5.72 -6.19
N THR A 127 -11.00 6.82 -6.92
CA THR A 127 -10.55 7.02 -8.30
C THR A 127 -9.81 8.33 -8.47
N PRO A 128 -8.64 8.34 -9.14
CA PRO A 128 -7.91 7.16 -9.57
C PRO A 128 -7.31 6.38 -8.40
N LEU A 129 -7.47 5.05 -8.40
CA LEU A 129 -6.82 4.20 -7.41
C LEU A 129 -5.33 4.09 -7.71
N LYS A 130 -4.48 4.34 -6.71
CA LYS A 130 -3.02 4.34 -6.89
C LYS A 130 -2.47 2.95 -6.66
N ILE A 131 -1.77 2.43 -7.67
CA ILE A 131 -1.08 1.13 -7.61
C ILE A 131 0.43 1.40 -7.62
N ASN A 132 1.13 0.99 -6.57
CA ASN A 132 2.58 1.04 -6.50
C ASN A 132 3.16 -0.30 -6.97
N CYS A 133 4.06 -0.27 -7.94
CA CYS A 133 4.75 -1.43 -8.48
C CYS A 133 6.26 -1.22 -8.39
N VAL A 134 6.94 -2.04 -7.62
CA VAL A 134 8.42 -2.06 -7.57
C VAL A 134 8.92 -2.88 -8.75
N VAL A 135 9.66 -2.24 -9.65
CA VAL A 135 10.19 -2.89 -10.86
C VAL A 135 11.54 -3.52 -10.56
N MET A 136 11.67 -4.80 -10.87
CA MET A 136 12.88 -5.60 -10.63
C MET A 136 13.31 -6.30 -11.90
N ARG A 137 14.58 -6.10 -12.29
CA ARG A 137 15.18 -6.73 -13.46
C ARG A 137 15.18 -8.25 -13.35
N GLY A 138 14.83 -8.93 -14.46
CA GLY A 138 14.74 -10.38 -14.53
C GLY A 138 13.55 -10.97 -13.78
N LEU A 139 12.62 -10.13 -13.34
CA LEU A 139 11.46 -10.60 -12.55
C LEU A 139 10.13 -10.09 -13.08
N ASN A 140 9.92 -8.78 -13.17
CA ASN A 140 8.66 -8.18 -13.58
C ASN A 140 8.79 -6.95 -14.49
N GLU A 141 10.00 -6.61 -14.96
CA GLU A 141 10.19 -5.51 -15.92
C GLU A 141 9.45 -5.76 -17.24
N ASP A 142 9.21 -7.01 -17.58
CA ASP A 142 8.44 -7.42 -18.77
C ASP A 142 6.96 -7.06 -18.68
N GLU A 143 6.46 -6.77 -17.47
CA GLU A 143 5.06 -6.42 -17.24
C GLU A 143 4.77 -4.92 -17.25
N VAL A 144 5.77 -4.05 -17.38
CA VAL A 144 5.58 -2.58 -17.36
C VAL A 144 4.54 -2.14 -18.39
N THR A 145 4.63 -2.63 -19.62
CA THR A 145 3.67 -2.32 -20.70
C THR A 145 2.26 -2.86 -20.39
N ASN A 146 2.15 -4.01 -19.72
CA ASN A 146 0.87 -4.57 -19.30
C ASN A 146 0.22 -3.71 -18.22
N PHE A 147 0.98 -3.21 -17.25
CA PHE A 147 0.49 -2.26 -16.24
C PHE A 147 0.03 -0.94 -16.88
N VAL A 148 0.78 -0.42 -17.86
CA VAL A 148 0.37 0.78 -18.62
C VAL A 148 -0.93 0.49 -19.40
N GLY A 149 -1.01 -0.65 -20.11
CA GLY A 149 -2.23 -1.06 -20.80
C GLY A 149 -3.44 -1.15 -19.86
N TRP A 150 -3.21 -1.61 -18.62
CA TRP A 150 -4.28 -1.74 -17.63
C TRP A 150 -4.89 -0.40 -17.20
N THR A 151 -4.13 0.71 -17.27
CA THR A 151 -4.65 2.06 -16.97
C THR A 151 -5.64 2.57 -18.01
N LYS A 152 -5.62 2.02 -19.23
CA LYS A 152 -6.53 2.40 -20.32
C LYS A 152 -7.98 2.06 -19.99
N ASP A 153 -8.20 0.92 -19.32
CA ASP A 153 -9.52 0.35 -19.11
C ASP A 153 -10.04 0.55 -17.67
N LYS A 154 -9.18 1.04 -16.77
CA LYS A 154 -9.51 1.23 -15.35
C LYS A 154 -9.05 2.60 -14.85
N PRO A 155 -9.81 3.25 -13.96
CA PRO A 155 -9.43 4.52 -13.34
C PRO A 155 -8.37 4.28 -12.24
N ILE A 156 -7.17 3.91 -12.66
CA ILE A 156 -6.01 3.64 -11.80
C ILE A 156 -4.81 4.46 -12.23
N ASP A 157 -3.98 4.84 -11.26
CA ASP A 157 -2.65 5.43 -11.48
C ASP A 157 -1.60 4.39 -11.11
N VAL A 158 -0.87 3.85 -12.08
CA VAL A 158 0.27 2.98 -11.79
C VAL A 158 1.51 3.82 -11.56
N ARG A 159 2.23 3.51 -10.49
CA ARG A 159 3.47 4.17 -10.08
C ARG A 159 4.57 3.14 -10.01
N PHE A 160 5.48 3.21 -10.96
CA PHE A 160 6.67 2.39 -10.96
C PHE A 160 7.70 2.95 -9.98
N ILE A 161 8.26 2.09 -9.17
CA ILE A 161 9.23 2.41 -8.12
C ILE A 161 10.49 1.59 -8.40
N GLU A 162 11.64 2.26 -8.36
CA GLU A 162 12.92 1.58 -8.46
C GLU A 162 13.13 0.62 -7.28
N TYR A 163 13.72 -0.54 -7.55
CA TYR A 163 14.11 -1.46 -6.49
C TYR A 163 15.22 -0.87 -5.63
N MET A 164 14.93 -0.59 -4.36
CA MET A 164 15.81 0.11 -3.43
C MET A 164 16.41 -0.83 -2.40
N PRO A 165 17.63 -0.52 -1.86
CA PRO A 165 18.19 -1.24 -0.74
C PRO A 165 17.38 -0.97 0.54
N PHE A 166 17.08 -2.03 1.29
CA PHE A 166 16.59 -1.97 2.67
C PHE A 166 16.95 -3.26 3.41
N ASP A 167 16.93 -3.22 4.72
CA ASP A 167 17.32 -4.36 5.54
C ASP A 167 16.51 -5.63 5.19
N GLY A 168 17.23 -6.74 4.99
CA GLY A 168 16.65 -8.05 4.74
C GLY A 168 16.21 -8.34 3.30
N ASN A 169 16.31 -7.38 2.34
CA ASN A 169 15.91 -7.65 0.96
C ASN A 169 17.00 -8.24 0.06
N ARG A 170 18.24 -8.44 0.59
CA ARG A 170 19.42 -8.88 -0.18
C ARG A 170 19.58 -8.08 -1.47
N TRP A 171 19.51 -6.75 -1.33
CA TRP A 171 19.60 -5.83 -2.46
C TRP A 171 20.82 -6.10 -3.32
N ASN A 172 20.64 -5.96 -4.64
CA ASN A 172 21.67 -6.09 -5.64
C ASN A 172 21.34 -5.13 -6.77
N ASP A 173 22.29 -4.28 -7.13
CA ASP A 173 22.18 -3.30 -8.22
C ASP A 173 21.82 -3.95 -9.56
N LYS A 174 22.23 -5.20 -9.80
CA LYS A 174 21.83 -5.97 -11.00
C LYS A 174 20.33 -6.18 -11.12
N LYS A 175 19.58 -6.09 -10.02
CA LYS A 175 18.11 -6.20 -10.00
C LYS A 175 17.43 -4.85 -10.17
N MET A 176 18.15 -3.75 -10.08
CA MET A 176 17.58 -2.42 -10.24
C MET A 176 17.34 -2.14 -11.74
N VAL A 177 16.16 -1.64 -12.03
CA VAL A 177 15.82 -0.99 -13.30
C VAL A 177 15.74 0.50 -13.00
N SER A 178 16.73 1.26 -13.47
CA SER A 178 16.73 2.71 -13.28
C SER A 178 15.69 3.37 -14.19
N TYR A 179 15.18 4.52 -13.76
CA TYR A 179 14.26 5.32 -14.56
C TYR A 179 14.85 5.66 -15.95
N GLN A 180 16.16 5.93 -16.02
CA GLN A 180 16.86 6.19 -17.29
C GLN A 180 16.99 4.96 -18.18
N GLY A 181 17.09 3.75 -17.62
CA GLY A 181 17.23 2.50 -18.38
C GLY A 181 15.92 1.84 -18.78
N SER A 182 14.79 2.43 -18.43
CA SER A 182 13.44 1.97 -18.86
C SER A 182 12.91 2.73 -20.07
N THR A 183 13.71 3.63 -20.64
CA THR A 183 13.35 4.43 -21.83
C THR A 183 14.00 3.93 -23.14
N ASP A 184 14.82 2.89 -23.07
CA ASP A 184 15.41 2.18 -24.20
C ASP A 184 14.67 0.83 -24.41
#